data_08e2b5f33e8f7f1ca3e8e9a0662bda90
#
_entry.id   08e2b5f33e8f7f1ca3e8e9a0662bda90
#
_cell.length_a   1.000
_cell.length_b   1.000
_cell.length_c   1.000
_cell.angle_alpha   90.00
_cell.angle_beta   90.00
_cell.angle_gamma   90.00
#
_symmetry.space_group_name_H-M   'P 1'
#
loop_
_entity.id
_entity.type
_entity.pdbx_description
1 polymer ?
#
loop_
_entity_poly.entity_id
_entity_poly.type
_entity_poly.pdbx_seq_one_letter_code
_entity_poly.pdbx_strand_id
1 'polypeptide(L)'
;GYFSGLGGSLNMIDVSTDIAQIENRTASALSIDPSIDGILAVGADVCEAANNVIKSVNAAVHLACFDLSAKVMDLIELGDVAFTIDPQQRLQGYMPVIVLHLWNTNAGILPGSNIASGPGFVDKSNVVNVALQAGINR
;
A
#
# COMPACT_ATOMS: atom_id res chain seq x y z
N GLY A 1 6.89 -19.89 -0.64
CA GLY A 1 7.16 -18.50 -0.26
C GLY A 1 7.31 -18.35 1.26
N TYR A 2 7.68 -17.17 1.74
CA TYR A 2 7.94 -16.92 3.18
C TYR A 2 6.74 -17.27 4.07
N PHE A 3 5.54 -16.89 3.65
CA PHE A 3 4.31 -17.17 4.40
C PHE A 3 4.00 -18.66 4.52
N SER A 4 4.26 -19.45 3.48
CA SER A 4 4.07 -20.91 3.54
C SER A 4 5.03 -21.56 4.55
N GLY A 5 6.23 -21.01 4.72
CA GLY A 5 7.19 -21.45 5.74
C GLY A 5 6.76 -21.18 7.17
N LEU A 6 5.81 -20.23 7.37
CA LEU A 6 5.20 -19.90 8.67
C LEU A 6 3.85 -20.57 8.89
N GLY A 7 3.42 -21.48 8.00
CA GLY A 7 2.13 -22.14 8.07
C GLY A 7 0.94 -21.33 7.53
N GLY A 8 1.21 -20.13 6.98
CA GLY A 8 0.19 -19.29 6.35
C GLY A 8 -0.06 -19.66 4.88
N SER A 9 -1.22 -19.28 4.38
CA SER A 9 -1.58 -19.35 2.96
C SER A 9 -1.78 -17.93 2.41
N LEU A 10 -1.55 -17.76 1.10
CA LEU A 10 -1.76 -16.49 0.41
C LEU A 10 -2.62 -16.74 -0.83
N ASN A 11 -3.75 -16.10 -0.90
CA ASN A 11 -4.62 -16.05 -2.07
C ASN A 11 -4.57 -14.67 -2.71
N MET A 12 -4.42 -14.61 -4.03
CA MET A 12 -4.47 -13.36 -4.79
C MET A 12 -5.87 -13.20 -5.39
N ILE A 13 -6.47 -12.03 -5.20
CA ILE A 13 -7.78 -11.67 -5.72
C ILE A 13 -7.61 -10.47 -6.65
N ASP A 14 -7.94 -10.65 -7.93
CA ASP A 14 -8.03 -9.55 -8.87
C ASP A 14 -9.34 -8.79 -8.61
N VAL A 15 -9.23 -7.57 -8.14
CA VAL A 15 -10.37 -6.75 -7.72
C VAL A 15 -10.78 -5.68 -8.74
N SER A 16 -10.11 -5.56 -9.90
CA SER A 16 -10.37 -4.49 -10.86
C SER A 16 -10.00 -3.09 -10.32
N THR A 17 -10.36 -2.04 -11.06
CA THR A 17 -10.22 -0.62 -10.65
C THR A 17 -11.56 0.04 -10.34
N ASP A 18 -12.66 -0.66 -10.52
CA ASP A 18 -14.02 -0.18 -10.21
C ASP A 18 -14.35 -0.46 -8.74
N ILE A 19 -14.70 0.57 -7.99
CA ILE A 19 -14.93 0.50 -6.54
C ILE A 19 -16.01 -0.54 -6.19
N ALA A 20 -17.12 -0.56 -6.94
CA ALA A 20 -18.19 -1.51 -6.67
C ALA A 20 -17.74 -2.96 -6.91
N GLN A 21 -16.88 -3.19 -7.89
CA GLN A 21 -16.28 -4.51 -8.12
C GLN A 21 -15.29 -4.89 -7.03
N ILE A 22 -14.47 -3.93 -6.55
CA ILE A 22 -13.56 -4.15 -5.43
C ILE A 22 -14.36 -4.60 -4.19
N GLU A 23 -15.40 -3.85 -3.83
CA GLU A 23 -16.25 -4.17 -2.69
C GLU A 23 -16.92 -5.54 -2.84
N ASN A 24 -17.55 -5.81 -3.99
CA ASN A 24 -18.23 -7.08 -4.25
C ASN A 24 -17.28 -8.29 -4.19
N ARG A 25 -16.09 -8.19 -4.79
CA ARG A 25 -15.11 -9.28 -4.80
C ARG A 25 -14.50 -9.50 -3.42
N THR A 26 -14.24 -8.42 -2.68
CA THR A 26 -13.75 -8.52 -1.29
C THR A 26 -14.80 -9.15 -0.38
N ALA A 27 -16.06 -8.72 -0.46
CA ALA A 27 -17.16 -9.31 0.31
C ALA A 27 -17.36 -10.79 -0.05
N SER A 28 -17.31 -11.13 -1.34
CA SER A 28 -17.42 -12.53 -1.80
C SER A 28 -16.29 -13.38 -1.24
N ALA A 29 -15.05 -12.89 -1.26
CA ALA A 29 -13.91 -13.63 -0.73
C ALA A 29 -14.05 -13.93 0.76
N LEU A 30 -14.43 -12.92 1.56
CA LEU A 30 -14.66 -13.07 3.00
C LEU A 30 -15.84 -14.00 3.32
N SER A 31 -16.85 -14.05 2.44
CA SER A 31 -17.99 -14.97 2.58
C SER A 31 -17.64 -16.41 2.23
N ILE A 32 -16.80 -16.62 1.21
CA ILE A 32 -16.37 -17.94 0.75
C ILE A 32 -15.38 -18.59 1.71
N ASP A 33 -14.46 -17.79 2.23
CA ASP A 33 -13.41 -18.25 3.14
C ASP A 33 -13.39 -17.41 4.44
N PRO A 34 -14.14 -17.82 5.45
CA PRO A 34 -14.15 -17.15 6.74
C PRO A 34 -12.82 -17.28 7.54
N SER A 35 -11.88 -18.07 7.06
CA SER A 35 -10.55 -18.20 7.71
C SER A 35 -9.57 -17.09 7.32
N ILE A 36 -9.95 -16.18 6.42
CA ILE A 36 -9.15 -15.02 6.08
C ILE A 36 -9.03 -14.12 7.31
N ASP A 37 -7.82 -13.96 7.80
CA ASP A 37 -7.47 -13.15 8.97
C ASP A 37 -6.73 -11.86 8.62
N GLY A 38 -6.25 -11.73 7.35
CA GLY A 38 -5.55 -10.54 6.88
C GLY A 38 -5.78 -10.26 5.40
N ILE A 39 -5.81 -8.97 5.06
CA ILE A 39 -5.87 -8.45 3.70
C ILE A 39 -4.73 -7.46 3.50
N LEU A 40 -3.96 -7.65 2.42
CA LEU A 40 -3.05 -6.61 1.89
C LEU A 40 -3.69 -6.02 0.63
N ALA A 41 -4.20 -4.82 0.74
CA ALA A 41 -4.81 -4.08 -0.36
C ALA A 41 -3.73 -3.33 -1.17
N VAL A 42 -3.60 -3.66 -2.46
CA VAL A 42 -2.61 -3.05 -3.34
C VAL A 42 -3.23 -1.85 -4.06
N GLY A 43 -3.10 -0.68 -3.44
CA GLY A 43 -3.63 0.60 -3.91
C GLY A 43 -4.52 1.28 -2.86
N ALA A 44 -4.49 2.63 -2.81
CA ALA A 44 -5.23 3.39 -1.82
C ALA A 44 -6.75 3.20 -1.95
N ASP A 45 -7.29 3.23 -3.17
CA ASP A 45 -8.73 3.04 -3.41
C ASP A 45 -9.18 1.62 -3.01
N VAL A 46 -8.34 0.61 -3.28
CA VAL A 46 -8.59 -0.78 -2.86
C VAL A 46 -8.60 -0.89 -1.35
N CYS A 47 -7.70 -0.18 -0.67
CA CYS A 47 -7.64 -0.12 0.78
C CYS A 47 -8.93 0.44 1.39
N GLU A 48 -9.39 1.58 0.87
CA GLU A 48 -10.61 2.24 1.33
C GLU A 48 -11.84 1.35 1.13
N ALA A 49 -11.98 0.76 -0.04
CA ALA A 49 -13.09 -0.14 -0.35
C ALA A 49 -13.06 -1.41 0.50
N ALA A 50 -11.88 -2.02 0.69
CA ALA A 50 -11.73 -3.19 1.56
C ALA A 50 -12.10 -2.86 3.02
N ASN A 51 -11.70 -1.70 3.54
CA ASN A 51 -12.09 -1.25 4.87
C ASN A 51 -13.61 -1.10 5.02
N ASN A 52 -14.28 -0.53 4.01
CA ASN A 52 -15.74 -0.41 4.01
C ASN A 52 -16.42 -1.77 4.09
N VAL A 53 -15.93 -2.74 3.33
CA VAL A 53 -16.46 -4.11 3.35
C VAL A 53 -16.23 -4.76 4.71
N ILE A 54 -14.99 -4.74 5.24
CA ILE A 54 -14.67 -5.33 6.54
C ILE A 54 -15.62 -4.79 7.63
N LYS A 55 -15.87 -3.49 7.63
CA LYS A 55 -16.81 -2.86 8.58
C LYS A 55 -18.25 -3.28 8.33
N SER A 56 -18.71 -3.34 7.08
CA SER A 56 -20.08 -3.67 6.74
C SER A 56 -20.48 -5.10 7.12
N VAL A 57 -19.54 -6.04 6.98
CA VAL A 57 -19.74 -7.45 7.34
C VAL A 57 -19.28 -7.79 8.77
N ASN A 58 -18.76 -6.78 9.50
CA ASN A 58 -18.20 -6.93 10.84
C ASN A 58 -17.16 -8.07 10.95
N ALA A 59 -16.29 -8.18 9.94
CA ALA A 59 -15.26 -9.21 9.90
C ALA A 59 -14.09 -8.87 10.83
N ALA A 60 -13.55 -9.86 11.52
CA ALA A 60 -12.35 -9.73 12.35
C ALA A 60 -11.09 -9.95 11.50
N VAL A 61 -10.81 -9.03 10.56
CA VAL A 61 -9.74 -9.12 9.57
C VAL A 61 -8.80 -7.94 9.73
N HIS A 62 -7.49 -8.22 9.75
CA HIS A 62 -6.46 -7.19 9.75
C HIS A 62 -6.25 -6.64 8.34
N LEU A 63 -6.30 -5.32 8.18
CA LEU A 63 -6.08 -4.65 6.90
C LEU A 63 -4.71 -3.96 6.89
N ALA A 64 -3.93 -4.22 5.86
CA ALA A 64 -2.74 -3.47 5.50
C ALA A 64 -2.84 -3.01 4.05
N CYS A 65 -2.15 -1.93 3.70
CA CYS A 65 -2.33 -1.27 2.42
C CYS A 65 -0.99 -0.99 1.72
N PHE A 66 -1.09 -0.65 0.47
CA PHE A 66 0.00 -0.14 -0.35
C PHE A 66 -0.45 1.20 -0.94
N ASP A 67 0.44 2.16 -1.06
CA ASP A 67 0.22 3.56 -1.42
C ASP A 67 -0.36 4.43 -0.28
N LEU A 68 -0.21 5.74 -0.47
CA LEU A 68 -0.68 6.77 0.45
C LEU A 68 -1.89 7.50 -0.14
N SER A 69 -2.91 7.73 0.69
CA SER A 69 -3.92 8.76 0.49
C SER A 69 -4.22 9.43 1.83
N ALA A 70 -4.83 10.61 1.81
CA ALA A 70 -5.28 11.26 3.03
C ALA A 70 -6.20 10.32 3.84
N LYS A 71 -7.10 9.61 3.13
CA LYS A 71 -8.04 8.69 3.75
C LYS A 71 -7.36 7.47 4.38
N VAL A 72 -6.38 6.87 3.69
CA VAL A 72 -5.60 5.74 4.24
C VAL A 72 -4.86 6.17 5.51
N MET A 73 -4.31 7.39 5.54
CA MET A 73 -3.66 7.92 6.74
C MET A 73 -4.64 8.10 7.90
N ASP A 74 -5.85 8.63 7.64
CA ASP A 74 -6.91 8.71 8.64
C ASP A 74 -7.28 7.33 9.20
N LEU A 75 -7.39 6.32 8.33
CA LEU A 75 -7.71 4.94 8.73
C LEU A 75 -6.60 4.31 9.61
N ILE A 76 -5.34 4.63 9.34
CA ILE A 76 -4.21 4.20 10.19
C ILE A 76 -4.29 4.89 11.56
N GLU A 77 -4.57 6.19 11.59
CA GLU A 77 -4.69 6.93 12.85
C GLU A 77 -5.85 6.41 13.71
N LEU A 78 -6.97 6.07 13.09
CA LEU A 78 -8.11 5.43 13.74
C LEU A 78 -7.81 3.99 14.21
N GLY A 79 -6.85 3.32 13.60
CA GLY A 79 -6.50 1.92 13.88
C GLY A 79 -7.28 0.89 13.05
N ASP A 80 -7.99 1.35 12.03
CA ASP A 80 -8.72 0.49 11.07
C ASP A 80 -7.75 -0.19 10.07
N VAL A 81 -6.63 0.44 9.79
CA VAL A 81 -5.53 -0.06 8.97
C VAL A 81 -4.28 -0.19 9.82
N ALA A 82 -3.64 -1.35 9.79
CA ALA A 82 -2.46 -1.62 10.60
C ALA A 82 -1.24 -0.81 10.12
N PHE A 83 -1.02 -0.79 8.82
CA PHE A 83 0.04 0.00 8.17
C PHE A 83 -0.23 0.13 6.67
N THR A 84 0.46 1.08 6.04
CA THR A 84 0.60 1.14 4.59
C THR A 84 2.06 1.15 4.16
N ILE A 85 2.33 0.64 2.97
CA ILE A 85 3.65 0.70 2.33
C ILE A 85 3.69 1.91 1.42
N ASP A 86 4.59 2.84 1.74
CA ASP A 86 4.86 4.03 0.92
C ASP A 86 6.00 3.73 -0.08
N PRO A 87 5.71 3.66 -1.38
CA PRO A 87 6.73 3.49 -2.41
C PRO A 87 7.51 4.78 -2.71
N GLN A 88 7.16 5.88 -2.06
CA GLN A 88 7.74 7.21 -2.28
C GLN A 88 7.65 7.66 -3.76
N GLN A 89 6.45 7.76 -4.27
CA GLN A 89 6.16 8.08 -5.68
C GLN A 89 6.86 9.35 -6.16
N ARG A 90 6.96 10.37 -5.31
CA ARG A 90 7.66 11.61 -5.64
C ARG A 90 9.15 11.39 -5.86
N LEU A 91 9.79 10.57 -5.03
CA LEU A 91 11.18 10.18 -5.21
C LEU A 91 11.36 9.39 -6.52
N GLN A 92 10.43 8.50 -6.84
CA GLN A 92 10.44 7.74 -8.11
C GLN A 92 10.31 8.64 -9.33
N GLY A 93 9.59 9.75 -9.24
CA GLY A 93 9.52 10.75 -10.31
C GLY A 93 10.76 11.64 -10.38
N TYR A 94 11.31 12.03 -9.23
CA TYR A 94 12.43 12.97 -9.15
C TYR A 94 13.79 12.35 -9.51
N MET A 95 14.09 11.16 -8.96
CA MET A 95 15.40 10.53 -9.15
C MET A 95 15.74 10.21 -10.60
N PRO A 96 14.84 9.71 -11.47
CA PRO A 96 15.15 9.50 -12.88
C PRO A 96 15.58 10.78 -13.59
N VAL A 97 15.00 11.93 -13.26
CA VAL A 97 15.38 13.22 -13.86
C VAL A 97 16.83 13.57 -13.49
N ILE A 98 17.20 13.39 -12.21
CA ILE A 98 18.57 13.60 -11.73
C ILE A 98 19.55 12.64 -12.40
N VAL A 99 19.19 11.36 -12.50
CA VAL A 99 20.02 10.33 -13.14
C VAL A 99 20.23 10.64 -14.62
N LEU A 100 19.18 11.05 -15.34
CA LEU A 100 19.29 11.44 -16.74
C LEU A 100 20.16 12.71 -16.93
N HIS A 101 20.03 13.68 -16.03
CA HIS A 101 20.89 14.85 -16.04
C HIS A 101 22.36 14.47 -15.85
N LEU A 102 22.65 13.63 -14.85
CA LEU A 102 24.02 13.15 -14.61
C LEU A 102 24.55 12.32 -15.78
N TRP A 103 23.72 11.48 -16.40
CA TRP A 103 24.09 10.75 -17.61
C TRP A 103 24.59 11.69 -18.71
N ASN A 104 23.87 12.77 -18.97
CA ASN A 104 24.22 13.72 -20.03
C ASN A 104 25.42 14.60 -19.69
N THR A 105 25.66 14.88 -18.40
CA THR A 105 26.71 15.83 -17.97
C THR A 105 27.97 15.16 -17.43
N ASN A 106 27.93 13.87 -17.13
CA ASN A 106 29.01 13.12 -16.52
C ASN A 106 29.47 11.93 -17.38
N ALA A 107 29.63 12.17 -18.68
CA ALA A 107 30.15 11.20 -19.67
C ALA A 107 29.44 9.81 -19.65
N GLY A 108 28.16 9.78 -19.32
CA GLY A 108 27.37 8.55 -19.30
C GLY A 108 27.61 7.66 -18.06
N ILE A 109 28.23 8.19 -17.01
CA ILE A 109 28.45 7.44 -15.77
C ILE A 109 27.17 7.47 -14.93
N LEU A 110 26.66 6.29 -14.58
CA LEU A 110 25.51 6.10 -13.68
C LEU A 110 25.93 5.48 -12.35
N PRO A 111 25.07 5.58 -11.31
CA PRO A 111 25.25 4.78 -10.10
C PRO A 111 25.38 3.30 -10.43
N GLY A 112 26.29 2.59 -9.76
CA GLY A 112 26.60 1.19 -10.05
C GLY A 112 25.51 0.18 -9.63
N SER A 113 24.39 0.64 -9.07
CA SER A 113 23.29 -0.22 -8.60
C SER A 113 21.96 0.52 -8.64
N ASN A 114 20.86 -0.22 -8.41
CA ASN A 114 19.53 0.34 -8.29
C ASN A 114 19.44 1.32 -7.11
N ILE A 115 18.74 2.42 -7.33
CA ILE A 115 18.39 3.37 -6.27
C ILE A 115 17.03 2.96 -5.72
N ALA A 116 17.01 2.50 -4.46
CA ALA A 116 15.77 2.11 -3.82
C ALA A 116 14.96 3.35 -3.39
N SER A 117 13.67 3.39 -3.73
CA SER A 117 12.74 4.41 -3.25
C SER A 117 11.97 4.00 -1.98
N GLY A 118 12.07 2.74 -1.59
CA GLY A 118 11.36 2.18 -0.44
C GLY A 118 11.77 0.72 -0.21
N PRO A 119 10.96 -0.03 0.54
CA PRO A 119 9.66 0.34 1.11
C PRO A 119 9.78 1.27 2.33
N GLY A 120 8.92 2.28 2.42
CA GLY A 120 8.66 3.02 3.64
C GLY A 120 7.42 2.45 4.32
N PHE A 121 7.48 2.14 5.62
CA PHE A 121 6.30 1.71 6.36
C PHE A 121 5.69 2.91 7.10
N VAL A 122 4.38 3.09 6.93
CA VAL A 122 3.60 4.11 7.63
C VAL A 122 2.57 3.40 8.49
N ASP A 123 2.71 3.57 9.79
CA ASP A 123 1.83 3.00 10.81
C ASP A 123 1.43 4.06 11.85
N LYS A 124 0.74 3.67 12.89
CA LYS A 124 0.26 4.57 13.94
C LYS A 124 1.38 5.36 14.64
N SER A 125 2.62 4.87 14.62
CA SER A 125 3.75 5.54 15.28
C SER A 125 4.28 6.75 14.52
N ASN A 126 4.06 6.82 13.20
CA ASN A 126 4.63 7.85 12.34
C ASN A 126 3.62 8.54 11.39
N VAL A 127 2.39 8.06 11.30
CA VAL A 127 1.38 8.54 10.34
C VAL A 127 1.15 10.05 10.42
N VAL A 128 1.13 10.64 11.60
CA VAL A 128 0.92 12.09 11.79
C VAL A 128 2.03 12.90 11.11
N ASN A 129 3.29 12.48 11.27
CA ASN A 129 4.42 13.16 10.64
C ASN A 129 4.43 12.96 9.13
N VAL A 130 4.02 11.79 8.64
CA VAL A 130 3.91 11.50 7.20
C VAL A 130 2.80 12.32 6.58
N ALA A 131 1.64 12.43 7.23
CA ALA A 131 0.50 13.22 6.76
C ALA A 131 0.85 14.69 6.53
N LEU A 132 1.70 15.29 7.38
CA LEU A 132 2.19 16.65 7.21
C LEU A 132 3.05 16.84 5.94
N GLN A 133 3.60 15.77 5.38
CA GLN A 133 4.45 15.80 4.19
C GLN A 133 3.73 15.31 2.92
N ALA A 134 2.56 14.70 3.06
CA ALA A 134 1.78 14.19 1.95
C ALA A 134 1.37 15.32 0.99
N GLY A 135 1.57 15.10 -0.31
CA GLY A 135 1.33 16.11 -1.34
C GLY A 135 2.38 17.24 -1.42
N ILE A 136 3.33 17.31 -0.46
CA ILE A 136 4.43 18.30 -0.44
C ILE A 136 5.74 17.61 -0.82
N ASN A 137 6.16 16.65 -0.02
CA ASN A 137 7.44 15.94 -0.17
C ASN A 137 7.26 14.41 -0.38
N ARG A 138 6.04 13.93 -0.25
CA ARG A 138 5.65 12.53 -0.45
C ARG A 138 4.41 12.40 -1.30
#